data_144f0429c75b428031d37f5454da7156
#
_entry.id   144f0429c75b428031d37f5454da7156
#
_cell.length_a   1.000
_cell.length_b   1.000
_cell.length_c   1.000
_cell.angle_alpha   90.00
_cell.angle_beta   90.00
_cell.angle_gamma   90.00
#
_symmetry.space_group_name_H-M   'P 1'
#
loop_
_entity.id
_entity.type
_entity.pdbx_description
1 polymer ?
#
loop_
_entity_poly.entity_id
_entity_poly.type
_entity_poly.pdbx_seq_one_letter_code
_entity_poly.pdbx_strand_id
1 'polypeptide(L)'
;MRTATVQRTTKETDIAITVNLDGTGEYAVSTGIGFLDHMVEQLSRHSLIDISMAVKGDLHIDQHHTVEDSALALGEAVAQALGDKRGIARYGEAHAPMDETLTRCALDISGRPYCVYKSGFSQPRLGEMDTEMFPHWFASFAQTAGITLHLETLYGDNNHHIAESSYKALARALRQAIAIDPRKGDAIPSTKGVL
;
A
#
# COMPACT_ATOMS: atom_id res chain seq x y z
N MET A 1 0.36 -7.08 -19.55
CA MET A 1 1.10 -6.25 -18.55
C MET A 1 0.05 -5.40 -17.83
N ARG A 2 -0.04 -5.54 -16.52
CA ARG A 2 -1.05 -4.87 -15.69
C ARG A 2 -0.47 -3.56 -15.17
N THR A 3 -0.66 -2.50 -15.95
CA THR A 3 -0.11 -1.16 -15.66
C THR A 3 -1.24 -0.13 -15.60
N ALA A 4 -1.07 0.88 -14.77
CA ALA A 4 -1.98 2.03 -14.72
C ALA A 4 -1.22 3.31 -14.35
N THR A 5 -1.74 4.44 -14.81
CA THR A 5 -1.25 5.77 -14.45
C THR A 5 -2.42 6.62 -13.96
N VAL A 6 -2.27 7.17 -12.76
CA VAL A 6 -3.20 8.11 -12.16
C VAL A 6 -2.56 9.48 -12.07
N GLN A 7 -3.29 10.49 -12.52
CA GLN A 7 -2.95 11.90 -12.32
C GLN A 7 -4.10 12.56 -11.55
N ARG A 8 -3.78 13.23 -10.46
CA ARG A 8 -4.76 13.90 -9.60
C ARG A 8 -4.22 15.25 -9.16
N THR A 9 -4.92 16.30 -9.54
CA THR A 9 -4.58 17.67 -9.15
C THR A 9 -5.74 18.31 -8.42
N THR A 10 -5.47 18.83 -7.22
CA THR A 10 -6.40 19.60 -6.40
C THR A 10 -5.80 20.97 -6.07
N LYS A 11 -6.38 21.71 -5.16
CA LYS A 11 -5.75 22.92 -4.61
C LYS A 11 -4.66 22.62 -3.58
N GLU A 12 -4.64 21.40 -3.05
CA GLU A 12 -3.79 20.95 -1.96
C GLU A 12 -2.63 20.10 -2.45
N THR A 13 -2.85 19.28 -3.50
CA THR A 13 -1.87 18.33 -4.01
C THR A 13 -1.87 18.25 -5.53
N ASP A 14 -0.69 17.96 -6.09
CA ASP A 14 -0.49 17.61 -7.51
C ASP A 14 0.28 16.29 -7.57
N ILE A 15 -0.35 15.24 -8.13
CA ILE A 15 0.09 13.85 -8.00
C ILE A 15 0.12 13.19 -9.37
N ALA A 16 1.22 12.48 -9.64
CA ALA A 16 1.37 11.59 -10.78
C ALA A 16 1.92 10.25 -10.28
N ILE A 17 1.19 9.16 -10.49
CA ILE A 17 1.59 7.81 -10.09
C ILE A 17 1.44 6.85 -11.26
N THR A 18 2.46 6.04 -11.49
CA THR A 18 2.40 4.91 -12.42
C THR A 18 2.78 3.65 -11.68
N VAL A 19 1.99 2.59 -11.85
CA VAL A 19 2.27 1.27 -11.29
C VAL A 19 2.36 0.21 -12.39
N ASN A 20 3.21 -0.81 -12.19
CA ASN A 20 3.24 -2.03 -12.98
C ASN A 20 3.21 -3.23 -12.02
N LEU A 21 2.08 -3.93 -11.98
CA LEU A 21 1.89 -5.09 -11.08
C LEU A 21 2.73 -6.30 -11.49
N ASP A 22 3.22 -6.35 -12.73
CA ASP A 22 4.07 -7.41 -13.27
C ASP A 22 5.55 -6.98 -13.33
N GLY A 23 5.94 -6.06 -12.44
CA GLY A 23 7.26 -5.47 -12.35
C GLY A 23 8.30 -6.32 -11.62
N THR A 24 9.40 -5.66 -11.24
CA THR A 24 10.54 -6.24 -10.50
C THR A 24 10.84 -5.49 -9.19
N GLY A 25 9.98 -4.53 -8.82
CA GLY A 25 10.14 -3.69 -7.64
C GLY A 25 11.06 -2.50 -7.87
N GLU A 26 11.07 -1.97 -9.09
CA GLU A 26 11.75 -0.71 -9.41
C GLU A 26 10.91 0.46 -8.89
N TYR A 27 11.57 1.48 -8.33
CA TYR A 27 10.87 2.61 -7.76
C TYR A 27 11.54 3.95 -8.07
N ALA A 28 10.69 4.98 -8.17
CA ALA A 28 11.08 6.38 -8.21
C ALA A 28 10.02 7.17 -7.43
N VAL A 29 10.29 7.48 -6.15
CA VAL A 29 9.32 8.07 -5.23
C VAL A 29 9.80 9.42 -4.75
N SER A 30 8.93 10.42 -4.80
CA SER A 30 9.19 11.76 -4.29
C SER A 30 7.89 12.39 -3.83
N THR A 31 7.65 12.42 -2.51
CA THR A 31 6.45 13.04 -1.90
C THR A 31 6.77 14.33 -1.15
N GLY A 32 8.07 14.61 -0.94
CA GLY A 32 8.51 15.69 -0.07
C GLY A 32 8.55 15.29 1.42
N ILE A 33 8.13 14.08 1.78
CA ILE A 33 8.19 13.50 3.12
C ILE A 33 9.14 12.30 3.06
N GLY A 34 10.40 12.47 3.46
CA GLY A 34 11.44 11.46 3.26
C GLY A 34 11.13 10.10 3.88
N PHE A 35 10.44 10.07 5.03
CA PHE A 35 10.05 8.80 5.64
C PHE A 35 8.94 8.08 4.86
N LEU A 36 7.98 8.83 4.29
CA LEU A 36 6.95 8.26 3.41
C LEU A 36 7.56 7.71 2.13
N ASP A 37 8.50 8.45 1.52
CA ASP A 37 9.24 7.99 0.34
C ASP A 37 9.87 6.62 0.63
N HIS A 38 10.61 6.51 1.73
CA HIS A 38 11.23 5.27 2.17
C HIS A 38 10.20 4.13 2.37
N MET A 39 9.03 4.41 2.94
CA MET A 39 7.98 3.40 3.14
C MET A 39 7.38 2.91 1.82
N VAL A 40 7.13 3.79 0.86
CA VAL A 40 6.62 3.41 -0.47
C VAL A 40 7.68 2.64 -1.27
N GLU A 41 8.96 2.97 -1.12
CA GLU A 41 10.08 2.19 -1.68
C GLU A 41 10.10 0.76 -1.14
N GLN A 42 9.88 0.57 0.18
CA GLN A 42 9.74 -0.77 0.77
C GLN A 42 8.53 -1.51 0.20
N LEU A 43 7.40 -0.82 0.03
CA LEU A 43 6.22 -1.40 -0.60
C LEU A 43 6.54 -1.89 -2.01
N SER A 44 7.15 -1.06 -2.86
CA SER A 44 7.55 -1.43 -4.22
C SER A 44 8.51 -2.62 -4.22
N ARG A 45 9.63 -2.51 -3.51
CA ARG A 45 10.70 -3.52 -3.52
C ARG A 45 10.21 -4.90 -3.10
N HIS A 46 9.38 -4.99 -2.06
CA HIS A 46 8.94 -6.27 -1.51
C HIS A 46 7.69 -6.84 -2.15
N SER A 47 6.86 -6.00 -2.77
CA SER A 47 5.71 -6.46 -3.58
C SER A 47 6.10 -6.86 -5.00
N LEU A 48 7.26 -6.43 -5.50
CA LEU A 48 7.69 -6.48 -6.89
C LEU A 48 6.80 -5.65 -7.84
N ILE A 49 5.99 -4.75 -7.31
CA ILE A 49 5.27 -3.76 -8.09
C ILE A 49 6.25 -2.62 -8.41
N ASP A 50 6.44 -2.30 -9.69
CA ASP A 50 7.17 -1.08 -10.01
C ASP A 50 6.28 0.13 -9.70
N ILE A 51 6.83 1.13 -8.98
CA ILE A 51 6.10 2.33 -8.57
C ILE A 51 6.91 3.57 -8.95
N SER A 52 6.34 4.41 -9.81
CA SER A 52 6.79 5.77 -10.01
C SER A 52 5.77 6.72 -9.39
N MET A 53 6.17 7.53 -8.42
CA MET A 53 5.30 8.42 -7.66
C MET A 53 5.95 9.79 -7.50
N ALA A 54 5.31 10.82 -8.03
CA ALA A 54 5.68 12.22 -7.83
C ALA A 54 4.50 12.95 -7.20
N VAL A 55 4.71 13.54 -6.03
CA VAL A 55 3.70 14.28 -5.27
C VAL A 55 4.24 15.64 -4.89
N LYS A 56 3.48 16.67 -5.15
CA LYS A 56 3.71 18.02 -4.65
C LYS A 56 2.50 18.43 -3.83
N GLY A 57 2.64 18.44 -2.51
CA GLY A 57 1.58 18.83 -1.58
C GLY A 57 1.88 20.13 -0.86
N ASP A 58 0.88 20.59 -0.13
CA ASP A 58 0.90 21.84 0.67
C ASP A 58 1.55 21.63 2.06
N LEU A 59 2.75 21.06 2.09
CA LEU A 59 3.52 20.71 3.31
C LEU A 59 3.76 21.89 4.26
N HIS A 60 3.51 23.14 3.80
CA HIS A 60 3.57 24.32 4.65
C HIS A 60 2.39 24.40 5.64
N ILE A 61 1.32 23.63 5.40
CA ILE A 61 0.19 23.45 6.32
C ILE A 61 0.54 22.32 7.28
N ASP A 62 0.58 21.09 6.77
CA ASP A 62 1.04 19.88 7.45
C ASP A 62 1.26 18.75 6.43
N GLN A 63 1.37 17.50 6.89
CA GLN A 63 1.61 16.34 6.04
C GLN A 63 0.31 15.62 5.63
N HIS A 64 -0.83 15.96 6.22
CA HIS A 64 -2.08 15.19 6.13
C HIS A 64 -2.51 14.99 4.67
N HIS A 65 -2.68 16.11 3.93
CA HIS A 65 -3.15 16.06 2.54
C HIS A 65 -2.19 15.27 1.64
N THR A 66 -0.89 15.46 1.82
CA THR A 66 0.13 14.74 1.03
C THR A 66 0.09 13.24 1.30
N VAL A 67 -0.02 12.83 2.55
CA VAL A 67 -0.08 11.40 2.95
C VAL A 67 -1.37 10.76 2.47
N GLU A 68 -2.52 11.39 2.71
CA GLU A 68 -3.82 10.88 2.31
C GLU A 68 -3.94 10.74 0.80
N ASP A 69 -3.70 11.82 0.08
CA ASP A 69 -3.91 11.88 -1.37
C ASP A 69 -2.94 10.95 -2.13
N SER A 70 -1.70 10.82 -1.65
CA SER A 70 -0.75 9.87 -2.24
C SER A 70 -1.20 8.42 -2.04
N ALA A 71 -1.75 8.09 -0.88
CA ALA A 71 -2.29 6.76 -0.60
C ALA A 71 -3.55 6.46 -1.43
N LEU A 72 -4.48 7.44 -1.54
CA LEU A 72 -5.68 7.33 -2.37
C LEU A 72 -5.31 7.11 -3.85
N ALA A 73 -4.39 7.90 -4.38
CA ALA A 73 -3.97 7.81 -5.78
C ALA A 73 -3.20 6.50 -6.06
N LEU A 74 -2.38 6.02 -5.12
CA LEU A 74 -1.69 4.73 -5.26
C LEU A 74 -2.68 3.55 -5.24
N GLY A 75 -3.65 3.58 -4.32
CA GLY A 75 -4.69 2.56 -4.25
C GLY A 75 -5.52 2.51 -5.53
N GLU A 76 -5.90 3.67 -6.07
CA GLU A 76 -6.60 3.79 -7.33
C GLU A 76 -5.78 3.22 -8.50
N ALA A 77 -4.49 3.54 -8.58
CA ALA A 77 -3.61 3.00 -9.61
C ALA A 77 -3.51 1.46 -9.54
N VAL A 78 -3.41 0.90 -8.34
CA VAL A 78 -3.41 -0.55 -8.14
C VAL A 78 -4.75 -1.16 -8.58
N ALA A 79 -5.88 -0.56 -8.21
CA ALA A 79 -7.21 -1.03 -8.63
C ALA A 79 -7.39 -1.00 -10.14
N GLN A 80 -6.97 0.09 -10.80
CA GLN A 80 -7.02 0.22 -12.26
C GLN A 80 -6.14 -0.82 -12.96
N ALA A 81 -4.92 -1.05 -12.44
CA ALA A 81 -4.00 -2.03 -13.01
C ALA A 81 -4.48 -3.49 -12.81
N LEU A 82 -5.25 -3.77 -11.75
CA LEU A 82 -5.89 -5.07 -11.53
C LEU A 82 -7.03 -5.36 -12.53
N GLY A 83 -7.66 -4.33 -13.08
CA GLY A 83 -8.76 -4.48 -14.02
C GLY A 83 -9.90 -5.30 -13.45
N ASP A 84 -10.34 -6.31 -14.20
CA ASP A 84 -11.47 -7.20 -13.82
C ASP A 84 -11.08 -8.33 -12.84
N LYS A 85 -9.84 -8.33 -12.36
CA LYS A 85 -9.32 -9.23 -11.31
C LYS A 85 -9.37 -10.73 -11.68
N ARG A 86 -9.34 -11.05 -12.99
CA ARG A 86 -9.35 -12.43 -13.46
C ARG A 86 -8.05 -13.15 -13.15
N GLY A 87 -8.15 -14.40 -12.78
CA GLY A 87 -7.01 -15.30 -12.56
C GLY A 87 -6.15 -14.99 -11.36
N ILE A 88 -6.40 -13.92 -10.60
CA ILE A 88 -5.58 -13.57 -9.44
C ILE A 88 -5.77 -14.54 -8.27
N ALA A 89 -4.76 -14.62 -7.37
CA ALA A 89 -4.89 -15.39 -6.12
C ALA A 89 -5.97 -14.81 -5.22
N ARG A 90 -6.15 -13.49 -5.21
CA ARG A 90 -7.12 -12.69 -4.46
C ARG A 90 -6.77 -12.48 -3.00
N TYR A 91 -6.38 -13.53 -2.29
CA TYR A 91 -5.98 -13.47 -0.88
C TYR A 91 -4.46 -13.46 -0.75
N GLY A 92 -3.95 -12.73 0.21
CA GLY A 92 -2.55 -12.75 0.58
C GLY A 92 -2.38 -12.55 2.07
N GLU A 93 -1.35 -13.21 2.61
CA GLU A 93 -0.96 -13.07 4.01
C GLU A 93 0.57 -13.07 4.14
N ALA A 94 1.09 -12.35 5.10
CA ALA A 94 2.52 -12.34 5.37
C ALA A 94 2.80 -11.96 6.82
N HIS A 95 3.87 -12.54 7.34
CA HIS A 95 4.56 -12.06 8.52
C HIS A 95 5.87 -11.41 8.08
N ALA A 96 6.14 -10.20 8.53
CA ALA A 96 7.37 -9.48 8.27
C ALA A 96 8.12 -9.25 9.57
N PRO A 97 9.19 -10.00 9.85
CA PRO A 97 10.08 -9.70 10.95
C PRO A 97 11.02 -8.56 10.57
N MET A 98 11.35 -7.71 11.52
CA MET A 98 12.41 -6.71 11.44
C MET A 98 13.06 -6.60 12.82
N ASP A 99 14.18 -7.27 12.99
CA ASP A 99 14.87 -7.47 14.27
C ASP A 99 13.90 -7.93 15.37
N GLU A 100 13.64 -7.10 16.37
CA GLU A 100 12.76 -7.38 17.52
C GLU A 100 11.26 -7.24 17.19
N THR A 101 10.91 -6.71 16.03
CA THR A 101 9.54 -6.43 15.63
C THR A 101 8.97 -7.51 14.73
N LEU A 102 7.73 -7.90 14.95
CA LEU A 102 6.98 -8.77 14.05
C LEU A 102 5.61 -8.18 13.73
N THR A 103 5.36 -7.97 12.45
CA THR A 103 4.05 -7.52 11.94
C THR A 103 3.44 -8.59 11.04
N ARG A 104 2.13 -8.83 11.18
CA ARG A 104 1.34 -9.65 10.25
C ARG A 104 0.41 -8.81 9.42
N CYS A 105 0.19 -9.27 8.20
CA CYS A 105 -0.79 -8.72 7.27
C CYS A 105 -1.63 -9.84 6.68
N ALA A 106 -2.94 -9.62 6.57
CA ALA A 106 -3.86 -10.44 5.77
C ALA A 106 -4.74 -9.51 4.94
N LEU A 107 -4.91 -9.80 3.66
CA LEU A 107 -5.76 -9.00 2.78
C LEU A 107 -6.59 -9.85 1.82
N ASP A 108 -7.73 -9.27 1.40
CA ASP A 108 -8.63 -9.78 0.38
C ASP A 108 -8.88 -8.68 -0.66
N ILE A 109 -8.58 -8.93 -1.92
CA ILE A 109 -8.95 -8.05 -3.04
C ILE A 109 -10.43 -8.26 -3.34
N SER A 110 -11.26 -7.79 -2.42
CA SER A 110 -12.69 -8.12 -2.35
C SER A 110 -13.61 -7.14 -3.09
N GLY A 111 -13.09 -5.98 -3.53
CA GLY A 111 -13.92 -4.87 -3.98
C GLY A 111 -14.70 -4.17 -2.85
N ARG A 112 -14.49 -4.56 -1.59
CA ARG A 112 -15.12 -3.98 -0.39
C ARG A 112 -14.03 -3.42 0.51
N PRO A 113 -13.81 -2.09 0.47
CA PRO A 113 -12.75 -1.46 1.25
C PRO A 113 -13.04 -1.56 2.76
N TYR A 114 -12.05 -2.03 3.49
CA TYR A 114 -12.05 -2.03 4.95
C TYR A 114 -10.61 -2.12 5.45
N CYS A 115 -10.26 -1.35 6.48
CA CYS A 115 -8.93 -1.38 7.06
C CYS A 115 -9.01 -1.58 8.57
N VAL A 116 -8.26 -2.57 9.06
CA VAL A 116 -7.96 -2.74 10.48
C VAL A 116 -6.46 -2.57 10.64
N TYR A 117 -6.05 -1.53 11.33
CA TYR A 117 -4.65 -1.28 11.68
C TYR A 117 -4.47 -1.30 13.20
N LYS A 118 -3.63 -2.21 13.68
CA LYS A 118 -3.33 -2.38 15.11
C LYS A 118 -1.84 -2.35 15.31
N SER A 119 -1.31 -1.17 15.52
CA SER A 119 0.09 -0.94 15.88
C SER A 119 0.17 0.21 16.85
N GLY A 120 1.02 0.10 17.85
CA GLY A 120 1.26 1.15 18.82
C GLY A 120 2.62 1.80 18.56
N PHE A 121 2.63 3.12 18.53
CA PHE A 121 3.86 3.92 18.46
C PHE A 121 4.10 4.58 19.83
N SER A 122 5.33 4.51 20.32
CA SER A 122 5.75 5.15 21.57
C SER A 122 6.24 6.60 21.36
N GLN A 123 6.47 7.00 20.10
CA GLN A 123 6.91 8.35 19.72
C GLN A 123 5.92 8.95 18.75
N PRO A 124 5.67 10.27 18.83
CA PRO A 124 4.71 10.96 17.97
C PRO A 124 5.21 11.14 16.53
N ARG A 125 6.52 10.96 16.28
CA ARG A 125 7.14 11.18 14.95
C ARG A 125 8.21 10.16 14.62
N LEU A 126 8.36 9.91 13.32
CA LEU A 126 9.47 9.20 12.70
C LEU A 126 10.07 10.07 11.59
N GLY A 127 11.30 10.54 11.80
CA GLY A 127 11.81 11.63 10.99
C GLY A 127 10.88 12.85 11.13
N GLU A 128 10.37 13.33 10.00
CA GLU A 128 9.41 14.44 9.98
C GLU A 128 7.94 13.98 9.91
N MET A 129 7.69 12.67 9.77
CA MET A 129 6.35 12.11 9.61
C MET A 129 5.70 11.81 10.97
N ASP A 130 4.50 12.33 11.19
CA ASP A 130 3.71 12.04 12.39
C ASP A 130 3.19 10.59 12.36
N THR A 131 3.29 9.89 13.50
CA THR A 131 2.94 8.46 13.56
C THR A 131 1.45 8.19 13.40
N GLU A 132 0.58 9.17 13.66
CA GLU A 132 -0.86 9.08 13.37
C GLU A 132 -1.16 8.98 11.86
N MET A 133 -0.21 9.34 10.99
CA MET A 133 -0.38 9.25 9.56
C MET A 133 -0.29 7.81 9.02
N PHE A 134 0.32 6.86 9.75
CA PHE A 134 0.39 5.47 9.28
C PHE A 134 -0.98 4.80 9.19
N PRO A 135 -1.82 4.76 10.25
CA PRO A 135 -3.16 4.21 10.13
C PRO A 135 -3.98 4.91 9.05
N HIS A 136 -3.80 6.24 8.92
CA HIS A 136 -4.49 7.02 7.91
C HIS A 136 -4.08 6.63 6.48
N TRP A 137 -2.77 6.47 6.23
CA TRP A 137 -2.25 6.02 4.94
C TRP A 137 -2.81 4.64 4.55
N PHE A 138 -2.76 3.65 5.46
CA PHE A 138 -3.25 2.30 5.18
C PHE A 138 -4.76 2.28 4.93
N ALA A 139 -5.54 3.08 5.66
CA ALA A 139 -6.98 3.20 5.44
C ALA A 139 -7.30 3.82 4.08
N SER A 140 -6.62 4.90 3.70
CA SER A 140 -6.79 5.59 2.42
C SER A 140 -6.40 4.69 1.23
N PHE A 141 -5.26 3.99 1.34
CA PHE A 141 -4.84 3.01 0.34
C PHE A 141 -5.88 1.89 0.17
N ALA A 142 -6.33 1.28 1.27
CA ALA A 142 -7.30 0.19 1.23
C ALA A 142 -8.63 0.63 0.62
N GLN A 143 -9.03 1.89 0.87
CA GLN A 143 -10.28 2.47 0.37
C GLN A 143 -10.33 2.47 -1.17
N THR A 144 -9.32 3.02 -1.82
CA THR A 144 -9.30 3.16 -3.29
C THR A 144 -8.79 1.92 -4.01
N ALA A 145 -7.92 1.13 -3.37
CA ALA A 145 -7.53 -0.19 -3.88
C ALA A 145 -8.70 -1.21 -3.83
N GLY A 146 -9.79 -0.90 -3.11
CA GLY A 146 -10.94 -1.80 -2.98
C GLY A 146 -10.62 -3.09 -2.24
N ILE A 147 -9.75 -3.02 -1.22
CA ILE A 147 -9.29 -4.19 -0.48
C ILE A 147 -9.78 -4.19 0.97
N THR A 148 -10.00 -5.39 1.51
CA THR A 148 -10.09 -5.59 2.95
C THR A 148 -8.69 -5.88 3.46
N LEU A 149 -8.16 -5.00 4.33
CA LEU A 149 -6.80 -5.05 4.85
C LEU A 149 -6.80 -5.19 6.37
N HIS A 150 -6.11 -6.18 6.88
CA HIS A 150 -5.83 -6.34 8.31
C HIS A 150 -4.32 -6.32 8.53
N LEU A 151 -3.84 -5.36 9.31
CA LEU A 151 -2.45 -5.16 9.69
C LEU A 151 -2.33 -5.08 11.20
N GLU A 152 -1.44 -5.88 11.78
CA GLU A 152 -1.22 -5.90 13.22
C GLU A 152 0.25 -6.15 13.54
N THR A 153 0.86 -5.23 14.30
CA THR A 153 2.15 -5.47 14.94
C THR A 153 1.92 -6.34 16.17
N LEU A 154 2.45 -7.55 16.16
CA LEU A 154 2.28 -8.52 17.22
C LEU A 154 3.14 -8.15 18.44
N TYR A 155 4.34 -7.67 18.19
CA TYR A 155 5.28 -7.12 19.15
C TYR A 155 6.37 -6.32 18.44
N GLY A 156 7.02 -5.39 19.15
CA GLY A 156 8.09 -4.54 18.66
C GLY A 156 8.24 -3.29 19.54
N ASP A 157 9.46 -2.80 19.67
CA ASP A 157 9.79 -1.66 20.51
C ASP A 157 10.29 -0.45 19.71
N ASN A 158 10.93 -0.69 18.55
CA ASN A 158 11.45 0.37 17.70
C ASN A 158 10.37 0.86 16.73
N ASN A 159 9.98 2.12 16.82
CA ASN A 159 8.89 2.68 16.00
C ASN A 159 9.19 2.65 14.50
N HIS A 160 10.45 2.82 14.07
CA HIS A 160 10.86 2.67 12.68
C HIS A 160 10.60 1.23 12.19
N HIS A 161 11.03 0.23 12.98
CA HIS A 161 10.80 -1.18 12.66
C HIS A 161 9.31 -1.53 12.62
N ILE A 162 8.50 -0.96 13.52
CA ILE A 162 7.04 -1.12 13.52
C ILE A 162 6.43 -0.58 12.22
N ALA A 163 6.80 0.64 11.83
CA ALA A 163 6.31 1.24 10.59
C ALA A 163 6.76 0.44 9.36
N GLU A 164 8.06 0.20 9.22
CA GLU A 164 8.63 -0.44 8.04
C GLU A 164 8.18 -1.90 7.90
N SER A 165 8.10 -2.67 8.99
CA SER A 165 7.58 -4.04 8.95
C SER A 165 6.11 -4.09 8.52
N SER A 166 5.32 -3.04 8.82
CA SER A 166 3.94 -2.93 8.35
C SER A 166 3.87 -2.79 6.83
N TYR A 167 4.69 -1.93 6.22
CA TYR A 167 4.77 -1.80 4.75
C TYR A 167 5.32 -3.06 4.08
N LYS A 168 6.33 -3.71 4.68
CA LYS A 168 6.87 -4.99 4.18
C LYS A 168 5.85 -6.11 4.26
N ALA A 169 5.07 -6.19 5.35
CA ALA A 169 4.01 -7.19 5.49
C ALA A 169 2.91 -6.98 4.44
N LEU A 170 2.44 -5.73 4.26
CA LEU A 170 1.50 -5.37 3.19
C LEU A 170 2.07 -5.74 1.81
N ALA A 171 3.31 -5.35 1.52
CA ALA A 171 3.95 -5.61 0.23
C ALA A 171 3.97 -7.10 -0.11
N ARG A 172 4.38 -7.94 0.84
CA ARG A 172 4.46 -9.39 0.64
C ARG A 172 3.09 -10.04 0.51
N ALA A 173 2.10 -9.59 1.28
CA ALA A 173 0.72 -10.05 1.16
C ALA A 173 0.10 -9.62 -0.17
N LEU A 174 0.33 -8.37 -0.59
CA LEU A 174 -0.16 -7.84 -1.87
C LEU A 174 0.45 -8.61 -3.05
N ARG A 175 1.77 -8.90 -3.02
CA ARG A 175 2.43 -9.73 -4.03
C ARG A 175 1.75 -11.09 -4.20
N GLN A 176 1.35 -11.73 -3.11
CA GLN A 176 0.63 -13.01 -3.19
C GLN A 176 -0.76 -12.82 -3.79
N ALA A 177 -1.51 -11.82 -3.32
CA ALA A 177 -2.90 -11.60 -3.71
C ALA A 177 -3.06 -11.24 -5.20
N ILE A 178 -2.12 -10.46 -5.76
CA ILE A 178 -2.13 -10.05 -7.17
C ILE A 178 -1.54 -11.11 -8.12
N ALA A 179 -0.88 -12.14 -7.59
CA ALA A 179 -0.27 -13.18 -8.40
C ALA A 179 -1.33 -13.92 -9.24
N ILE A 180 -1.01 -14.19 -10.50
CA ILE A 180 -1.86 -15.01 -11.36
C ILE A 180 -1.69 -16.49 -10.97
N ASP A 181 -2.79 -17.13 -10.61
CA ASP A 181 -2.82 -18.57 -10.32
C ASP A 181 -3.16 -19.32 -11.63
N PRO A 182 -2.21 -20.07 -12.22
CA PRO A 182 -2.41 -20.73 -13.49
C PRO A 182 -3.54 -21.77 -13.47
N ARG A 183 -3.91 -22.27 -12.29
CA ARG A 183 -5.03 -23.21 -12.14
C ARG A 183 -6.40 -22.55 -12.22
N LYS A 184 -6.47 -21.23 -12.03
CA LYS A 184 -7.74 -20.48 -12.14
C LYS A 184 -8.05 -20.06 -13.57
N GLY A 185 -7.05 -20.05 -14.45
CA GLY A 185 -7.21 -19.58 -15.82
C GLY A 185 -7.77 -18.14 -15.85
N ASP A 186 -8.86 -17.94 -16.54
CA ASP A 186 -9.55 -16.64 -16.70
C ASP A 186 -10.75 -16.47 -15.74
N ALA A 187 -10.85 -17.29 -14.70
CA ALA A 187 -11.97 -17.20 -13.77
C ALA A 187 -11.84 -16.03 -12.81
N ILE A 188 -12.94 -15.35 -12.52
CA ILE A 188 -13.02 -14.41 -11.40
C ILE A 188 -13.02 -15.24 -10.10
N PRO A 189 -12.12 -14.97 -9.14
CA PRO A 189 -11.95 -15.77 -7.94
C PRO A 189 -13.05 -15.46 -6.89
N SER A 190 -14.31 -15.66 -7.28
CA SER A 190 -15.49 -15.39 -6.46
C SER A 190 -16.63 -16.35 -6.84
N THR A 191 -17.30 -16.93 -5.85
CA THR A 191 -18.51 -17.74 -6.05
C THR A 191 -19.68 -16.92 -6.56
N LYS A 192 -19.61 -15.59 -6.46
CA LYS A 192 -20.61 -14.66 -6.99
C LYS A 192 -20.41 -14.32 -8.46
N GLY A 193 -19.23 -14.68 -9.04
CA GLY A 193 -18.85 -14.32 -10.42
C GLY A 193 -18.45 -12.86 -10.60
N VAL A 194 -18.40 -12.07 -9.52
CA VAL A 194 -17.97 -10.65 -9.50
C VAL A 194 -17.15 -10.34 -8.24
N LEU A 195 -16.28 -9.32 -8.31
CA LEU A 195 -15.49 -8.75 -7.22
C LEU A 195 -15.57 -7.23 -7.25
#